data_842a0c64b1b4faa5f58755368fa38632
#
_entry.id   842a0c64b1b4faa5f58755368fa38632
#
_cell.length_a   1.000
_cell.length_b   1.000
_cell.length_c   1.000
_cell.angle_alpha   90.00
_cell.angle_beta   90.00
_cell.angle_gamma   90.00
#
_symmetry.space_group_name_H-M   'P 1'
#
loop_
_entity.id
_entity.type
_entity.pdbx_description
1 polymer ?
#
loop_
_entity_poly.entity_id
_entity_poly.type
_entity_poly.pdbx_seq_one_letter_code
_entity_poly.pdbx_strand_id
1 'polypeptide(L)'
;DRFQIGAAYRDTDTNRVNALARYEYKLEKDESGMDGSGFGSDTGQDIRTSAHIVSAHADWHPSRPWWLTGRVAAKWQQDSFFYADTGRVDDDFNAVLVSGRVVYDITENWDIGVLGSAFRGQDGANQYAFGVEVGRLLRQNLWLSAGYNATGFRGDEDLTGYEYTQQGAFIRLRFKFD
;
A
#
# COMPACT_ATOMS: atom_id res chain seq x y z
N ASP A 1 4.19 -17.80 8.72
CA ASP A 1 5.43 -17.17 9.22
C ASP A 1 5.63 -15.82 8.54
N ARG A 2 6.13 -14.84 9.30
CA ARG A 2 6.37 -13.49 8.78
C ARG A 2 7.68 -12.95 9.36
N PHE A 3 8.52 -12.40 8.50
CA PHE A 3 9.74 -11.71 8.88
C PHE A 3 9.74 -10.31 8.28
N GLN A 4 10.12 -9.30 9.07
CA GLN A 4 10.21 -7.91 8.61
C GLN A 4 11.50 -7.27 9.10
N ILE A 5 12.10 -6.47 8.24
CA ILE A 5 13.21 -5.57 8.58
C ILE A 5 12.99 -4.22 7.92
N GLY A 6 13.31 -3.14 8.58
CA GLY A 6 13.15 -1.80 8.05
C GLY A 6 14.20 -0.83 8.57
N ALA A 7 14.36 0.25 7.84
CA ALA A 7 15.20 1.38 8.21
C ALA A 7 14.42 2.68 8.04
N ALA A 8 14.56 3.58 9.00
CA ALA A 8 13.97 4.91 8.96
C ALA A 8 15.08 5.97 8.99
N TYR A 9 14.90 6.98 8.17
CA TYR A 9 15.75 8.17 8.14
C TYR A 9 14.91 9.41 8.42
N ARG A 10 15.39 10.27 9.27
CA ARG A 10 14.82 11.59 9.52
C ARG A 10 15.94 12.63 9.50
N ASP A 11 15.77 13.65 8.70
CA ASP A 11 16.64 14.83 8.72
C ASP A 11 16.32 15.64 10.00
N THR A 12 17.18 15.53 10.97
CA THR A 12 17.02 16.19 12.29
C THR A 12 17.40 17.66 12.26
N ASP A 13 18.22 18.09 11.31
CA ASP A 13 18.72 19.47 11.25
C ASP A 13 17.70 20.41 10.61
N THR A 14 17.13 20.00 9.49
CA THR A 14 16.18 20.83 8.75
C THR A 14 14.75 20.31 8.81
N ASN A 15 14.55 19.06 9.24
CA ASN A 15 13.27 18.34 9.29
C ASN A 15 12.53 18.34 7.94
N ARG A 16 13.31 18.39 6.83
CA ARG A 16 12.75 18.46 5.47
C ARG A 16 12.51 17.12 4.81
N VAL A 17 13.22 16.08 5.26
CA VAL A 17 13.14 14.76 4.67
C VAL A 17 12.90 13.72 5.76
N ASN A 18 11.87 12.92 5.57
CA ASN A 18 11.65 11.68 6.34
C ASN A 18 11.52 10.55 5.33
N ALA A 19 12.19 9.44 5.57
CA ALA A 19 12.11 8.27 4.70
C ALA A 19 12.03 6.99 5.52
N LEU A 20 11.28 6.03 5.01
CA LEU A 20 11.14 4.69 5.59
C LEU A 20 11.32 3.68 4.47
N ALA A 21 12.16 2.68 4.67
CA ALA A 21 12.26 1.52 3.80
C ALA A 21 11.97 0.25 4.60
N ARG A 22 11.27 -0.70 4.00
CA ARG A 22 10.88 -1.96 4.63
C ARG A 22 11.00 -3.10 3.64
N TYR A 23 11.56 -4.19 4.10
CA TYR A 23 11.47 -5.49 3.47
C TYR A 23 10.66 -6.43 4.36
N GLU A 24 9.83 -7.23 3.74
CA GLU A 24 8.99 -8.22 4.39
C GLU A 24 9.02 -9.52 3.61
N TYR A 25 9.15 -10.62 4.33
CA TYR A 25 8.96 -11.98 3.84
C TYR A 25 7.77 -12.60 4.54
N LYS A 26 6.83 -13.14 3.78
CA LYS A 26 5.67 -13.89 4.26
C LYS A 26 5.74 -15.32 3.75
N LEU A 27 5.38 -16.25 4.60
CA LEU A 27 5.14 -17.66 4.27
C LEU A 27 3.82 -18.08 4.90
N GLU A 28 2.84 -18.33 4.07
CA GLU A 28 1.53 -18.83 4.46
C GLU A 28 1.39 -20.26 3.97
N LYS A 29 0.86 -21.12 4.84
CA LYS A 29 0.51 -22.50 4.50
C LYS A 29 -0.92 -22.69 4.91
N ASP A 30 -1.74 -23.14 3.99
CA ASP A 30 -3.11 -23.56 4.23
C ASP A 30 -3.22 -25.05 3.98
N GLU A 31 -3.37 -25.79 5.07
CA GLU A 31 -3.57 -27.24 5.06
C GLU A 31 -5.08 -27.51 5.20
N SER A 32 -5.86 -27.05 4.24
CA SER A 32 -7.31 -27.28 4.23
C SER A 32 -7.64 -28.65 3.65
N GLY A 33 -7.72 -29.67 4.50
CA GLY A 33 -8.25 -30.95 4.05
C GLY A 33 -7.75 -32.21 4.71
N MET A 34 -7.66 -32.27 6.04
CA MET A 34 -7.71 -33.52 6.76
C MET A 34 -8.61 -33.39 7.99
N ASP A 35 -9.89 -33.27 7.78
CA ASP A 35 -10.84 -33.63 8.81
C ASP A 35 -11.21 -35.11 8.59
N GLY A 36 -10.79 -35.94 9.52
CA GLY A 36 -10.90 -37.40 9.46
C GLY A 36 -12.31 -37.98 9.61
N SER A 37 -13.30 -37.39 8.98
CA SER A 37 -14.65 -37.97 8.85
C SER A 37 -14.79 -38.65 7.49
N GLY A 38 -14.43 -39.94 7.47
CA GLY A 38 -14.45 -40.77 6.28
C GLY A 38 -15.78 -40.90 5.58
N PHE A 39 -16.03 -40.03 4.63
CA PHE A 39 -16.92 -40.28 3.48
C PHE A 39 -16.69 -39.25 2.39
N GLY A 40 -16.00 -39.62 1.31
CA GLY A 40 -16.07 -38.98 0.01
C GLY A 40 -14.92 -38.04 -0.34
N SER A 41 -14.15 -38.43 -1.35
CA SER A 41 -13.18 -37.70 -2.16
C SER A 41 -12.27 -36.71 -1.40
N ASP A 42 -11.17 -37.24 -0.94
CA ASP A 42 -10.03 -36.52 -0.39
C ASP A 42 -9.34 -35.72 -1.52
N THR A 43 -9.86 -34.54 -1.82
CA THR A 43 -9.18 -33.54 -2.65
C THR A 43 -8.40 -32.60 -1.73
N GLY A 44 -7.54 -33.18 -0.90
CA GLY A 44 -6.62 -32.42 -0.06
C GLY A 44 -5.81 -31.46 -0.93
N GLN A 45 -6.18 -30.18 -0.90
CA GLN A 45 -5.44 -29.14 -1.58
C GLN A 45 -4.56 -28.43 -0.55
N ASP A 46 -3.27 -28.65 -0.66
CA ASP A 46 -2.27 -27.99 0.17
C ASP A 46 -1.79 -26.75 -0.58
N ILE A 47 -2.01 -25.57 -0.02
CA ILE A 47 -1.61 -24.30 -0.62
C ILE A 47 -0.46 -23.73 0.19
N ARG A 48 0.63 -23.41 -0.50
CA ARG A 48 1.76 -22.72 0.09
C ARG A 48 2.04 -21.44 -0.67
N THR A 49 1.88 -20.31 -0.01
CA THR A 49 2.19 -18.98 -0.54
C THR A 49 3.45 -18.43 0.11
N SER A 50 4.42 -18.04 -0.70
CA SER A 50 5.58 -17.28 -0.27
C SER A 50 5.63 -15.93 -0.96
N ALA A 51 5.86 -14.85 -0.22
CA ALA A 51 5.91 -13.51 -0.77
C ALA A 51 7.09 -12.70 -0.22
N HIS A 52 7.76 -12.00 -1.12
CA HIS A 52 8.78 -10.99 -0.82
C HIS A 52 8.22 -9.62 -1.15
N ILE A 53 8.23 -8.70 -0.19
CA ILE A 53 7.67 -7.36 -0.34
C ILE A 53 8.73 -6.35 0.03
N VAL A 54 9.00 -5.42 -0.88
CA VAL A 54 9.88 -4.26 -0.63
C VAL A 54 9.05 -3.00 -0.74
N SER A 55 9.16 -2.10 0.22
CA SER A 55 8.48 -0.82 0.18
C SER A 55 9.39 0.32 0.66
N ALA A 56 9.23 1.48 0.05
CA ALA A 56 9.85 2.71 0.48
C ALA A 56 8.81 3.83 0.49
N HIS A 57 8.88 4.68 1.50
CA HIS A 57 8.04 5.85 1.67
C HIS A 57 8.93 7.04 2.03
N ALA A 58 8.64 8.20 1.44
CA ALA A 58 9.37 9.42 1.75
C ALA A 58 8.43 10.61 1.79
N ASP A 59 8.63 11.48 2.78
CA ASP A 59 8.06 12.80 2.87
C ASP A 59 9.17 13.82 2.67
N TRP A 60 8.94 14.79 1.78
CA TRP A 60 9.91 15.82 1.45
C TRP A 60 9.25 17.20 1.46
N HIS A 61 9.85 18.11 2.20
CA HIS A 61 9.43 19.51 2.34
C HIS A 61 10.55 20.42 1.82
N PRO A 62 10.70 20.60 0.50
CA PRO A 62 11.82 21.36 -0.06
C PRO A 62 11.86 22.80 0.40
N SER A 63 10.70 23.40 0.52
CA SER A 63 10.49 24.77 1.04
C SER A 63 9.01 24.96 1.36
N ARG A 64 8.65 25.88 2.23
CA ARG A 64 7.28 26.39 2.19
C ARG A 64 7.02 26.98 0.80
N PRO A 65 5.90 26.71 0.17
CA PRO A 65 4.69 26.04 0.65
C PRO A 65 4.53 24.57 0.21
N TRP A 66 5.59 23.87 -0.19
CA TRP A 66 5.50 22.54 -0.83
C TRP A 66 5.67 21.38 0.13
N TRP A 67 4.77 20.41 0.01
CA TRP A 67 4.79 19.13 0.72
C TRP A 67 4.64 17.99 -0.28
N LEU A 68 5.63 17.13 -0.36
CA LEU A 68 5.64 16.01 -1.28
C LEU A 68 5.74 14.70 -0.47
N THR A 69 4.85 13.78 -0.79
CA THR A 69 4.86 12.42 -0.23
C THR A 69 4.94 11.43 -1.38
N GLY A 70 5.80 10.46 -1.28
CA GLY A 70 5.95 9.41 -2.27
C GLY A 70 6.05 8.03 -1.62
N ARG A 71 5.49 7.02 -2.29
CA ARG A 71 5.61 5.62 -1.89
C ARG A 71 5.83 4.75 -3.13
N VAL A 72 6.73 3.80 -2.99
CA VAL A 72 6.95 2.73 -3.96
C VAL A 72 6.91 1.41 -3.23
N ALA A 73 6.23 0.43 -3.78
CA ALA A 73 6.23 -0.94 -3.25
C ALA A 73 6.28 -1.95 -4.39
N ALA A 74 6.96 -3.06 -4.16
CA ALA A 74 7.04 -4.17 -5.10
C ALA A 74 6.86 -5.49 -4.34
N LYS A 75 6.15 -6.43 -4.96
CA LYS A 75 5.85 -7.76 -4.42
C LYS A 75 6.21 -8.81 -5.45
N TRP A 76 6.85 -9.85 -4.98
CA TRP A 76 7.11 -11.09 -5.70
C TRP A 76 6.52 -12.21 -4.87
N GLN A 77 5.51 -12.90 -5.40
CA GLN A 77 4.78 -13.98 -4.75
C GLN A 77 4.88 -15.23 -5.58
N GLN A 78 5.06 -16.36 -4.91
CA GLN A 78 4.98 -17.69 -5.48
C GLN A 78 3.95 -18.49 -4.72
N ASP A 79 2.96 -18.97 -5.44
CA ASP A 79 1.91 -19.86 -4.95
C ASP A 79 2.17 -21.28 -5.45
N SER A 80 2.20 -22.23 -4.53
CA SER A 80 2.36 -23.65 -4.84
C SER A 80 1.11 -24.39 -4.41
N PHE A 81 0.44 -24.99 -5.39
CA PHE A 81 -0.76 -25.80 -5.20
C PHE A 81 -0.38 -27.28 -5.31
N PHE A 82 -0.73 -28.06 -4.30
CA PHE A 82 -0.53 -29.51 -4.32
C PHE A 82 -1.88 -30.20 -4.53
N TYR A 83 -2.01 -30.91 -5.64
CA TYR A 83 -3.18 -31.70 -5.96
C TYR A 83 -2.84 -33.18 -5.88
N ALA A 84 -3.73 -33.98 -5.29
CA ALA A 84 -3.53 -35.45 -5.15
C ALA A 84 -3.36 -36.15 -6.51
N ASP A 85 -4.04 -35.65 -7.56
CA ASP A 85 -4.07 -36.29 -8.87
C ASP A 85 -3.01 -35.76 -9.85
N THR A 86 -2.71 -34.47 -9.81
CA THR A 86 -1.86 -33.78 -10.80
C THR A 86 -0.50 -33.34 -10.27
N GLY A 87 -0.29 -33.49 -8.97
CA GLY A 87 0.96 -33.10 -8.32
C GLY A 87 1.03 -31.61 -8.02
N ARG A 88 2.24 -31.04 -8.08
CA ARG A 88 2.49 -29.63 -7.75
C ARG A 88 2.30 -28.74 -8.97
N VAL A 89 1.58 -27.65 -8.78
CA VAL A 89 1.44 -26.54 -9.74
C VAL A 89 1.94 -25.27 -9.07
N ASP A 90 2.88 -24.59 -9.68
CA ASP A 90 3.42 -23.32 -9.18
C ASP A 90 2.88 -22.19 -10.05
N ASP A 91 2.47 -21.09 -9.40
CA ASP A 91 2.03 -19.84 -10.04
C ASP A 91 2.81 -18.68 -9.44
N ASP A 92 3.29 -17.78 -10.28
CA ASP A 92 4.08 -16.63 -9.88
C ASP A 92 3.28 -15.35 -10.09
N PHE A 93 3.24 -14.49 -9.10
CA PHE A 93 2.61 -13.19 -9.18
C PHE A 93 3.58 -12.08 -8.80
N ASN A 94 3.75 -11.10 -9.70
CA ASN A 94 4.58 -9.93 -9.48
C ASN A 94 3.73 -8.66 -9.59
N ALA A 95 3.93 -7.73 -8.68
CA ALA A 95 3.20 -6.47 -8.69
C ALA A 95 4.06 -5.30 -8.20
N VAL A 96 3.79 -4.12 -8.74
CA VAL A 96 4.43 -2.87 -8.36
C VAL A 96 3.36 -1.80 -8.14
N LEU A 97 3.52 -1.04 -7.07
CA LEU A 97 2.72 0.13 -6.72
C LEU A 97 3.63 1.36 -6.63
N VAL A 98 3.20 2.44 -7.27
CA VAL A 98 3.77 3.77 -7.07
C VAL A 98 2.65 4.72 -6.70
N SER A 99 2.81 5.47 -5.63
CA SER A 99 1.85 6.50 -5.22
C SER A 99 2.55 7.78 -4.82
N GLY A 100 1.90 8.90 -5.03
CA GLY A 100 2.42 10.20 -4.69
C GLY A 100 1.32 11.19 -4.35
N ARG A 101 1.67 12.15 -3.52
CA ARG A 101 0.82 13.26 -3.11
C ARG A 101 1.66 14.53 -3.10
N VAL A 102 1.13 15.57 -3.72
CA VAL A 102 1.73 16.90 -3.70
C VAL A 102 0.72 17.84 -3.09
N VAL A 103 1.12 18.57 -2.06
CA VAL A 103 0.29 19.57 -1.39
C VAL A 103 1.00 20.92 -1.46
N TYR A 104 0.22 21.96 -1.75
CA TYR A 104 0.66 23.34 -1.81
C TYR A 104 -0.13 24.19 -0.82
N ASP A 105 0.57 24.82 0.12
CA ASP A 105 -0.02 25.77 1.07
C ASP A 105 -0.31 27.10 0.34
N ILE A 106 -1.58 27.34 0.02
CA ILE A 106 -2.02 28.61 -0.62
C ILE A 106 -1.86 29.75 0.37
N THR A 107 -2.21 29.50 1.62
CA THR A 107 -2.06 30.41 2.76
C THR A 107 -1.64 29.62 4.00
N GLU A 108 -1.40 30.30 5.11
CA GLU A 108 -1.11 29.61 6.40
C GLU A 108 -2.25 28.69 6.87
N ASN A 109 -3.47 28.89 6.38
CA ASN A 109 -4.66 28.17 6.82
C ASN A 109 -5.30 27.29 5.73
N TRP A 110 -4.85 27.39 4.48
CA TRP A 110 -5.44 26.66 3.37
C TRP A 110 -4.39 25.98 2.52
N ASP A 111 -4.63 24.74 2.18
CA ASP A 111 -3.84 23.95 1.26
C ASP A 111 -4.69 23.35 0.12
N ILE A 112 -4.04 23.04 -0.99
CA ILE A 112 -4.59 22.26 -2.08
C ILE A 112 -3.64 21.11 -2.39
N GLY A 113 -4.18 19.92 -2.65
CA GLY A 113 -3.40 18.74 -2.93
C GLY A 113 -3.87 17.97 -4.14
N VAL A 114 -2.93 17.30 -4.78
CA VAL A 114 -3.19 16.29 -5.80
C VAL A 114 -2.59 14.97 -5.36
N LEU A 115 -3.31 13.88 -5.66
CA LEU A 115 -2.90 12.51 -5.33
C LEU A 115 -2.90 11.70 -6.62
N GLY A 116 -1.94 10.82 -6.75
CA GLY A 116 -1.86 9.90 -7.87
C GLY A 116 -1.29 8.57 -7.43
N SER A 117 -1.81 7.48 -7.98
CA SER A 117 -1.30 6.14 -7.75
C SER A 117 -1.40 5.31 -9.02
N ALA A 118 -0.42 4.45 -9.24
CA ALA A 118 -0.37 3.50 -10.33
C ALA A 118 0.00 2.13 -9.76
N PHE A 119 -0.79 1.13 -10.09
CA PHE A 119 -0.55 -0.27 -9.78
C PHE A 119 -0.40 -1.06 -11.07
N ARG A 120 0.59 -1.93 -11.12
CA ARG A 120 0.82 -2.85 -12.22
C ARG A 120 1.05 -4.24 -11.69
N GLY A 121 0.16 -5.19 -12.04
CA GLY A 121 0.29 -6.62 -11.79
C GLY A 121 0.77 -7.37 -13.03
N GLN A 122 1.25 -8.60 -12.83
CA GLN A 122 1.78 -9.47 -13.89
C GLN A 122 0.70 -9.82 -14.92
N ASP A 123 -0.55 -9.99 -14.51
CA ASP A 123 -1.68 -10.38 -15.38
C ASP A 123 -2.22 -9.23 -16.22
N GLY A 124 -1.47 -8.16 -16.39
CA GLY A 124 -1.87 -6.98 -17.16
C GLY A 124 -2.90 -6.10 -16.44
N ALA A 125 -3.18 -6.36 -15.16
CA ALA A 125 -4.04 -5.54 -14.32
C ALA A 125 -3.35 -4.20 -14.00
N ASN A 126 -3.46 -3.26 -14.94
CA ASN A 126 -3.01 -1.89 -14.72
C ASN A 126 -4.16 -1.08 -14.11
N GLN A 127 -3.92 -0.48 -12.97
CA GLN A 127 -4.91 0.35 -12.28
C GLN A 127 -4.29 1.71 -11.95
N TYR A 128 -5.08 2.76 -12.06
CA TYR A 128 -4.66 4.13 -11.80
C TYR A 128 -5.68 4.82 -10.91
N ALA A 129 -5.19 5.57 -9.93
CA ALA A 129 -6.00 6.46 -9.13
C ALA A 129 -5.50 7.88 -9.25
N PHE A 130 -6.44 8.81 -9.28
CA PHE A 130 -6.17 10.25 -9.28
C PHE A 130 -7.21 10.95 -8.43
N GLY A 131 -6.76 11.88 -7.61
CA GLY A 131 -7.62 12.67 -6.74
C GLY A 131 -7.10 14.07 -6.49
N VAL A 132 -8.00 14.92 -6.04
CA VAL A 132 -7.69 16.30 -5.60
C VAL A 132 -8.28 16.52 -4.22
N GLU A 133 -7.63 17.38 -3.44
CA GLU A 133 -8.13 17.75 -2.11
C GLU A 133 -7.88 19.21 -1.82
N VAL A 134 -8.72 19.78 -0.96
CA VAL A 134 -8.54 21.09 -0.36
C VAL A 134 -8.58 20.91 1.15
N GLY A 135 -7.59 21.47 1.83
CA GLY A 135 -7.47 21.39 3.28
C GLY A 135 -7.57 22.75 3.94
N ARG A 136 -8.05 22.76 5.17
CA ARG A 136 -8.11 23.93 6.02
C ARG A 136 -7.61 23.62 7.43
N LEU A 137 -6.76 24.50 7.95
CA LEU A 137 -6.39 24.51 9.36
C LEU A 137 -7.58 24.98 10.19
N LEU A 138 -8.17 24.09 10.98
CA LEU A 138 -9.29 24.41 11.86
C LEU A 138 -8.84 24.99 13.21
N ARG A 139 -7.75 24.41 13.73
CA ARG A 139 -7.14 24.80 15.00
C ARG A 139 -5.67 24.43 14.95
N GLN A 140 -4.88 24.98 15.87
CA GLN A 140 -3.48 24.57 16.02
C GLN A 140 -3.37 23.05 15.98
N ASN A 141 -2.55 22.51 15.05
CA ASN A 141 -2.29 21.09 14.83
C ASN A 141 -3.49 20.24 14.33
N LEU A 142 -4.63 20.85 13.95
CA LEU A 142 -5.79 20.14 13.43
C LEU A 142 -6.16 20.64 12.04
N TRP A 143 -6.01 19.80 11.03
CA TRP A 143 -6.38 20.05 9.65
C TRP A 143 -7.56 19.21 9.22
N LEU A 144 -8.50 19.80 8.51
CA LEU A 144 -9.59 19.11 7.82
C LEU A 144 -9.38 19.28 6.33
N SER A 145 -9.33 18.17 5.60
CA SER A 145 -9.29 18.16 4.15
C SER A 145 -10.52 17.48 3.60
N ALA A 146 -11.06 18.01 2.53
CA ALA A 146 -12.10 17.39 1.72
C ALA A 146 -11.58 17.23 0.30
N GLY A 147 -11.87 16.10 -0.34
CA GLY A 147 -11.37 15.82 -1.67
C GLY A 147 -12.27 14.89 -2.45
N TYR A 148 -11.89 14.66 -3.70
CA TYR A 148 -12.57 13.77 -4.61
C TYR A 148 -11.56 12.95 -5.41
N ASN A 149 -11.74 11.63 -5.38
CA ASN A 149 -11.00 10.69 -6.20
C ASN A 149 -11.78 10.45 -7.49
N ALA A 150 -11.26 10.93 -8.61
CA ALA A 150 -11.89 10.77 -9.93
C ALA A 150 -11.89 9.31 -10.38
N THR A 151 -10.83 8.59 -10.02
CA THR A 151 -10.68 7.15 -10.22
C THR A 151 -10.23 6.52 -8.92
N GLY A 152 -10.52 5.24 -8.75
CA GLY A 152 -10.04 4.46 -7.62
C GLY A 152 -9.60 3.09 -8.08
N PHE A 153 -8.78 2.42 -7.29
CA PHE A 153 -8.44 1.02 -7.52
C PHE A 153 -8.37 0.25 -6.22
N ARG A 154 -8.57 -1.04 -6.35
CA ARG A 154 -8.37 -2.01 -5.29
C ARG A 154 -7.06 -2.73 -5.59
N GLY A 155 -6.00 -2.25 -4.99
CA GLY A 155 -4.69 -2.88 -5.11
C GLY A 155 -4.57 -4.13 -4.25
N ASP A 156 -3.43 -4.80 -4.39
CA ASP A 156 -3.03 -5.88 -3.51
C ASP A 156 -2.85 -5.34 -2.07
N GLU A 157 -3.46 -6.01 -1.08
CA GLU A 157 -3.45 -5.56 0.32
C GLU A 157 -2.03 -5.47 0.91
N ASP A 158 -1.11 -6.33 0.46
CA ASP A 158 0.27 -6.32 0.89
C ASP A 158 1.04 -5.09 0.39
N LEU A 159 0.68 -4.55 -0.78
CA LEU A 159 1.31 -3.39 -1.38
C LEU A 159 0.64 -2.09 -0.94
N THR A 160 -0.67 -2.06 -0.92
CA THR A 160 -1.44 -0.87 -0.54
C THR A 160 -1.48 -0.69 0.98
N GLY A 161 -1.29 -1.76 1.74
CA GLY A 161 -1.64 -1.79 3.14
C GLY A 161 -3.14 -1.56 3.28
N TYR A 162 -3.54 -0.78 4.25
CA TYR A 162 -4.96 -0.40 4.43
C TYR A 162 -5.39 0.82 3.59
N GLU A 163 -4.49 1.33 2.74
CA GLU A 163 -4.76 2.49 1.88
C GLU A 163 -5.23 2.05 0.50
N TYR A 164 -6.50 1.75 0.36
CA TYR A 164 -7.10 1.65 -0.97
C TYR A 164 -7.83 2.95 -1.30
N THR A 165 -7.74 3.37 -2.54
CA THR A 165 -8.37 4.58 -3.02
C THR A 165 -9.72 4.23 -3.66
N GLN A 166 -10.81 4.55 -3.01
CA GLN A 166 -12.15 4.45 -3.61
C GLN A 166 -12.44 5.68 -4.45
N GLN A 167 -13.12 5.48 -5.58
CA GLN A 167 -13.69 6.58 -6.35
C GLN A 167 -14.78 7.28 -5.52
N GLY A 168 -14.76 8.60 -5.49
CA GLY A 168 -15.76 9.40 -4.80
C GLY A 168 -15.18 10.46 -3.88
N ALA A 169 -16.07 11.12 -3.15
CA ALA A 169 -15.70 12.14 -2.17
C ALA A 169 -15.13 11.51 -0.90
N PHE A 170 -14.15 12.17 -0.32
CA PHE A 170 -13.57 11.78 0.96
C PHE A 170 -13.34 12.98 1.87
N ILE A 171 -13.27 12.69 3.17
CA ILE A 171 -12.88 13.66 4.19
C ILE A 171 -11.69 13.06 4.95
N ARG A 172 -10.69 13.88 5.25
CA ARG A 172 -9.50 13.49 5.99
C ARG A 172 -9.24 14.45 7.14
N LEU A 173 -9.06 13.90 8.33
CA LEU A 173 -8.57 14.64 9.48
C LEU A 173 -7.08 14.34 9.68
N ARG A 174 -6.27 15.38 9.84
CA ARG A 174 -4.84 15.28 10.13
C ARG A 174 -4.55 15.97 11.44
N PHE A 175 -3.97 15.23 12.37
CA PHE A 175 -3.46 15.76 13.62
C PHE A 175 -1.93 15.78 13.56
N LYS A 176 -1.35 16.91 13.87
CA LYS A 176 0.09 17.03 14.06
C LYS A 176 0.37 17.15 15.55
N PHE A 177 1.12 16.19 16.08
CA PHE A 177 1.59 16.21 17.46
C PHE A 177 3.02 16.74 17.46
N ASP A 178 3.30 17.80 18.21
CA ASP A 178 4.64 18.36 18.44
C ASP A 178 5.32 17.66 19.58
#